data_2915ba88b2f9caf3b9d5c1ba01792181
#
_entry.id   2915ba88b2f9caf3b9d5c1ba01792181
#
_cell.length_a   1.000
_cell.length_b   1.000
_cell.length_c   1.000
_cell.angle_alpha   90.00
_cell.angle_beta   90.00
_cell.angle_gamma   90.00
#
_symmetry.space_group_name_H-M   'P 1'
#
loop_
_entity.id
_entity.type
_entity.pdbx_description
1 polymer ?
#
loop_
_entity_poly.entity_id
_entity_poly.type
_entity_poly.pdbx_seq_one_letter_code
_entity_poly.pdbx_strand_id
1 'polypeptide(L)'
;MAKLISLKQQEGHDARATAYIKAYMLFPAGILGLISMIGGVGGLGYQLIATDTYTWSTFLQSSGLLLLGGVLGWVQTTYHRWILSNRPEVFASRMRQPAVNKSGRPKRESAASQAQASGSPWAPGAYMVGLAILLAGSMLSVLYGAVHPIAACFLPWAGFFWAKLFFWKSVLTN
;
A
#
# COMPACT_ATOMS: atom_id res chain seq x y z
N MET A 1 39.34 -9.12 -6.13
CA MET A 1 38.92 -8.02 -5.22
C MET A 1 37.64 -7.28 -5.70
N ALA A 2 37.50 -6.93 -6.98
CA ALA A 2 36.30 -6.23 -7.49
C ALA A 2 34.96 -6.95 -7.20
N LYS A 3 34.92 -8.28 -7.31
CA LYS A 3 33.71 -9.09 -7.07
C LYS A 3 33.25 -9.08 -5.60
N LEU A 4 34.17 -8.99 -4.65
CA LEU A 4 33.87 -8.90 -3.22
C LEU A 4 33.32 -7.51 -2.83
N ILE A 5 33.82 -6.46 -3.47
CA ILE A 5 33.35 -5.10 -3.24
C ILE A 5 31.93 -4.93 -3.78
N SER A 6 31.62 -5.51 -4.95
CA SER A 6 30.27 -5.46 -5.51
C SER A 6 29.25 -6.22 -4.66
N LEU A 7 29.60 -7.39 -4.13
CA LEU A 7 28.72 -8.17 -3.23
C LEU A 7 28.43 -7.41 -1.93
N LYS A 8 29.43 -6.83 -1.29
CA LYS A 8 29.28 -6.06 -0.06
C LYS A 8 28.46 -4.77 -0.26
N GLN A 9 28.56 -4.18 -1.44
CA GLN A 9 27.74 -3.03 -1.82
C GLN A 9 26.29 -3.42 -2.06
N GLN A 10 26.05 -4.58 -2.66
CA GLN A 10 24.72 -5.12 -2.91
C GLN A 10 24.01 -5.50 -1.59
N GLU A 11 24.69 -6.17 -0.66
CA GLU A 11 24.16 -6.45 0.70
C GLU A 11 23.77 -5.17 1.45
N GLY A 12 24.58 -4.10 1.32
CA GLY A 12 24.26 -2.80 1.91
C GLY A 12 23.02 -2.12 1.29
N HIS A 13 22.75 -2.35 0.01
CA HIS A 13 21.55 -1.86 -0.66
C HIS A 13 20.30 -2.64 -0.23
N ASP A 14 20.39 -3.95 -0.11
CA ASP A 14 19.30 -4.83 0.28
C ASP A 14 18.85 -4.55 1.73
N ALA A 15 19.81 -4.40 2.65
CA ALA A 15 19.50 -4.04 4.05
C ALA A 15 18.80 -2.69 4.16
N ARG A 16 19.24 -1.67 3.40
CA ARG A 16 18.60 -0.35 3.38
C ARG A 16 17.22 -0.39 2.72
N ALA A 17 17.06 -1.11 1.63
CA ALA A 17 15.78 -1.29 0.97
C ALA A 17 14.76 -1.96 1.91
N THR A 18 15.16 -3.00 2.63
CA THR A 18 14.32 -3.68 3.63
C THR A 18 13.94 -2.76 4.77
N ALA A 19 14.88 -1.98 5.31
CA ALA A 19 14.60 -1.00 6.35
C ALA A 19 13.62 0.09 5.88
N TYR A 20 13.76 0.57 4.63
CA TYR A 20 12.81 1.51 4.03
C TYR A 20 11.40 0.92 3.96
N ILE A 21 11.26 -0.31 3.47
CA ILE A 21 9.98 -0.99 3.35
C ILE A 21 9.32 -1.15 4.72
N LYS A 22 10.07 -1.56 5.74
CA LYS A 22 9.54 -1.69 7.11
C LYS A 22 9.03 -0.37 7.66
N ALA A 23 9.83 0.69 7.59
CA ALA A 23 9.53 1.98 8.20
C ALA A 23 8.47 2.79 7.42
N TYR A 24 8.56 2.81 6.10
CA TYR A 24 7.76 3.72 5.27
C TYR A 24 6.60 3.05 4.52
N MET A 25 6.60 1.74 4.39
CA MET A 25 5.51 1.03 3.72
C MET A 25 4.66 0.18 4.68
N LEU A 26 5.30 -0.66 5.52
CA LEU A 26 4.53 -1.55 6.41
C LEU A 26 3.95 -0.84 7.62
N PHE A 27 4.71 0.01 8.28
CA PHE A 27 4.24 0.70 9.47
C PHE A 27 3.01 1.57 9.21
N PRO A 28 3.00 2.48 8.19
CA PRO A 28 1.80 3.24 7.85
C PRO A 28 0.65 2.34 7.38
N ALA A 29 0.94 1.30 6.58
CA ALA A 29 -0.07 0.36 6.11
C ALA A 29 -0.74 -0.39 7.27
N GLY A 30 0.02 -0.73 8.33
CA GLY A 30 -0.51 -1.35 9.54
C GLY A 30 -1.50 -0.46 10.27
N ILE A 31 -1.13 0.79 10.50
CA ILE A 31 -1.99 1.77 11.18
C ILE A 31 -3.25 2.05 10.37
N LEU A 32 -3.09 2.35 9.07
CA LEU A 32 -4.22 2.63 8.19
C LEU A 32 -5.14 1.42 8.02
N GLY A 33 -4.56 0.21 7.94
CA GLY A 33 -5.31 -1.04 7.89
C GLY A 33 -6.15 -1.28 9.14
N LEU A 34 -5.58 -0.99 10.33
CA LEU A 34 -6.28 -1.13 11.59
C LEU A 34 -7.42 -0.12 11.71
N ILE A 35 -7.18 1.15 11.41
CA ILE A 35 -8.20 2.20 11.40
C ILE A 35 -9.33 1.83 10.43
N SER A 36 -8.97 1.41 9.21
CA SER A 36 -9.95 1.01 8.20
C SER A 36 -10.76 -0.22 8.62
N MET A 37 -10.13 -1.17 9.31
CA MET A 37 -10.83 -2.36 9.82
C MET A 37 -11.81 -1.99 10.92
N ILE A 38 -11.41 -1.14 11.88
CA ILE A 38 -12.29 -0.68 12.94
C ILE A 38 -13.48 0.10 12.36
N GLY A 39 -13.23 1.02 11.41
CA GLY A 39 -14.28 1.77 10.74
C GLY A 39 -15.23 0.89 9.93
N GLY A 40 -14.69 -0.07 9.18
CA GLY A 40 -15.47 -1.01 8.38
C GLY A 40 -16.35 -1.93 9.22
N VAL A 41 -15.75 -2.63 10.19
CA VAL A 41 -16.47 -3.54 11.09
C VAL A 41 -17.43 -2.76 12.01
N GLY A 42 -17.01 -1.59 12.50
CA GLY A 42 -17.87 -0.71 13.30
C GLY A 42 -19.11 -0.25 12.54
N GLY A 43 -18.95 0.12 11.25
CA GLY A 43 -20.09 0.47 10.39
C GLY A 43 -21.05 -0.69 10.13
N LEU A 44 -20.52 -1.91 9.93
CA LEU A 44 -21.36 -3.12 9.81
C LEU A 44 -22.04 -3.48 11.14
N GLY A 45 -21.30 -3.35 12.26
CA GLY A 45 -21.84 -3.58 13.60
C GLY A 45 -22.98 -2.59 13.94
N TYR A 46 -22.81 -1.33 13.58
CA TYR A 46 -23.88 -0.34 13.69
C TYR A 46 -25.12 -0.73 12.87
N GLN A 47 -24.91 -1.21 11.62
CA GLN A 47 -25.99 -1.65 10.75
C GLN A 47 -26.71 -2.89 11.29
N LEU A 48 -26.00 -3.79 11.96
CA LEU A 48 -26.56 -4.98 12.57
C LEU A 48 -27.34 -4.69 13.87
N ILE A 49 -26.78 -3.82 14.73
CA ILE A 49 -27.29 -3.67 16.11
C ILE A 49 -28.26 -2.47 16.22
N ALA A 50 -27.92 -1.36 15.57
CA ALA A 50 -28.67 -0.11 15.75
C ALA A 50 -29.79 0.10 14.73
N THR A 51 -29.62 -0.35 13.50
CA THR A 51 -30.61 -0.14 12.42
C THR A 51 -31.34 -1.41 12.02
N ASP A 52 -30.86 -2.57 12.45
CA ASP A 52 -31.42 -3.91 12.09
C ASP A 52 -31.62 -4.09 10.57
N THR A 53 -30.77 -3.43 9.78
CA THR A 53 -30.82 -3.46 8.31
C THR A 53 -29.78 -4.39 7.69
N TYR A 54 -29.09 -5.20 8.51
CA TYR A 54 -28.08 -6.13 8.04
C TYR A 54 -28.72 -7.33 7.37
N THR A 55 -28.53 -7.46 6.07
CA THR A 55 -29.10 -8.54 5.24
C THR A 55 -28.01 -9.38 4.60
N TRP A 56 -28.41 -10.49 3.97
CA TRP A 56 -27.50 -11.31 3.18
C TRP A 56 -26.84 -10.52 2.03
N SER A 57 -27.55 -9.58 1.45
CA SER A 57 -27.00 -8.65 0.44
C SER A 57 -25.90 -7.77 1.03
N THR A 58 -26.06 -7.27 2.26
CA THR A 58 -25.03 -6.52 2.99
C THR A 58 -23.77 -7.35 3.18
N PHE A 59 -23.93 -8.60 3.59
CA PHE A 59 -22.80 -9.53 3.77
C PHE A 59 -22.04 -9.76 2.45
N LEU A 60 -22.75 -10.05 1.36
CA LEU A 60 -22.10 -10.29 0.06
C LEU A 60 -21.39 -9.03 -0.47
N GLN A 61 -22.01 -7.88 -0.37
CA GLN A 61 -21.41 -6.62 -0.84
C GLN A 61 -20.22 -6.22 0.02
N SER A 62 -20.32 -6.30 1.33
CA SER A 62 -19.20 -5.98 2.24
C SER A 62 -18.01 -6.93 2.04
N SER A 63 -18.27 -8.22 1.88
CA SER A 63 -17.24 -9.19 1.55
C SER A 63 -16.61 -8.93 0.18
N GLY A 64 -17.42 -8.60 -0.81
CA GLY A 64 -16.96 -8.22 -2.15
C GLY A 64 -16.05 -6.99 -2.14
N LEU A 65 -16.39 -5.95 -1.37
CA LEU A 65 -15.57 -4.75 -1.19
C LEU A 65 -14.22 -5.06 -0.53
N LEU A 66 -14.24 -5.91 0.50
CA LEU A 66 -13.01 -6.33 1.19
C LEU A 66 -12.11 -7.15 0.27
N LEU A 67 -12.67 -8.08 -0.52
CA LEU A 67 -11.94 -8.87 -1.49
C LEU A 67 -11.37 -8.00 -2.61
N LEU A 68 -12.13 -7.04 -3.13
CA LEU A 68 -11.68 -6.09 -4.15
C LEU A 68 -10.46 -5.31 -3.66
N GLY A 69 -10.51 -4.79 -2.43
CA GLY A 69 -9.36 -4.18 -1.79
C GLY A 69 -8.17 -5.13 -1.65
N GLY A 70 -8.44 -6.36 -1.21
CA GLY A 70 -7.43 -7.42 -1.06
C GLY A 70 -6.71 -7.75 -2.36
N VAL A 71 -7.43 -7.92 -3.46
CA VAL A 71 -6.86 -8.20 -4.79
C VAL A 71 -5.98 -7.03 -5.25
N LEU A 72 -6.43 -5.80 -5.12
CA LEU A 72 -5.63 -4.62 -5.48
C LEU A 72 -4.37 -4.48 -4.61
N GLY A 73 -4.49 -4.76 -3.31
CA GLY A 73 -3.34 -4.79 -2.40
C GLY A 73 -2.33 -5.88 -2.76
N TRP A 74 -2.82 -7.05 -3.15
CA TRP A 74 -1.98 -8.15 -3.63
C TRP A 74 -1.25 -7.80 -4.93
N VAL A 75 -1.94 -7.29 -5.93
CA VAL A 75 -1.35 -6.86 -7.22
C VAL A 75 -0.26 -5.81 -6.98
N GLN A 76 -0.55 -4.80 -6.17
CA GLN A 76 0.43 -3.76 -5.84
C GLN A 76 1.65 -4.32 -5.11
N THR A 77 1.44 -5.23 -4.16
CA THR A 77 2.54 -5.84 -3.40
C THR A 77 3.40 -6.71 -4.30
N THR A 78 2.79 -7.50 -5.19
CA THR A 78 3.51 -8.33 -6.16
C THR A 78 4.37 -7.47 -7.08
N TYR A 79 3.85 -6.36 -7.55
CA TYR A 79 4.61 -5.40 -8.36
C TYR A 79 5.81 -4.81 -7.59
N HIS A 80 5.62 -4.40 -6.33
CA HIS A 80 6.72 -3.88 -5.49
C HIS A 80 7.77 -4.95 -5.18
N ARG A 81 7.35 -6.20 -4.94
CA ARG A 81 8.27 -7.33 -4.75
C ARG A 81 9.11 -7.59 -5.99
N TRP A 82 8.51 -7.54 -7.16
CA TRP A 82 9.22 -7.65 -8.42
C TRP A 82 10.27 -6.54 -8.59
N ILE A 83 9.91 -5.28 -8.26
CA ILE A 83 10.88 -4.16 -8.28
C ILE A 83 12.00 -4.41 -7.27
N LEU A 84 11.69 -4.85 -6.06
CA LEU A 84 12.69 -5.12 -5.03
C LEU A 84 13.69 -6.19 -5.49
N SER A 85 13.21 -7.26 -6.12
CA SER A 85 14.06 -8.33 -6.64
C SER A 85 14.94 -7.90 -7.80
N ASN A 86 14.42 -7.09 -8.73
CA ASN A 86 15.13 -6.73 -9.95
C ASN A 86 15.93 -5.41 -9.83
N ARG A 87 15.51 -4.49 -8.96
CA ARG A 87 16.09 -3.14 -8.81
C ARG A 87 16.06 -2.66 -7.36
N PRO A 88 16.79 -3.30 -6.44
CA PRO A 88 16.80 -2.90 -5.01
C PRO A 88 17.31 -1.47 -4.82
N GLU A 89 18.12 -0.97 -5.74
CA GLU A 89 18.66 0.39 -5.74
C GLU A 89 17.58 1.48 -5.71
N VAL A 90 16.40 1.22 -6.31
CA VAL A 90 15.27 2.16 -6.34
C VAL A 90 14.77 2.46 -4.92
N PHE A 91 14.69 1.44 -4.07
CA PHE A 91 14.28 1.61 -2.67
C PHE A 91 15.42 2.12 -1.79
N ALA A 92 16.64 1.66 -2.03
CA ALA A 92 17.82 2.12 -1.30
C ALA A 92 18.12 3.61 -1.53
N SER A 93 17.90 4.13 -2.74
CA SER A 93 18.08 5.54 -3.07
C SER A 93 17.10 6.46 -2.35
N ARG A 94 15.88 5.97 -2.06
CA ARG A 94 14.87 6.72 -1.30
C ARG A 94 15.23 6.89 0.18
N MET A 95 16.07 6.00 0.73
CA MET A 95 16.60 6.10 2.09
C MET A 95 17.80 7.07 2.21
N ARG A 96 18.38 7.53 1.09
CA ARG A 96 19.39 8.57 1.16
C ARG A 96 18.74 9.84 1.68
N GLN A 97 19.02 10.19 2.92
CA GLN A 97 18.72 11.53 3.42
C GLN A 97 19.36 12.55 2.47
N PRO A 98 18.62 13.58 2.07
CA PRO A 98 19.22 14.65 1.30
C PRO A 98 20.42 15.15 2.12
N ALA A 99 21.61 15.01 1.56
CA ALA A 99 22.81 15.55 2.19
C ALA A 99 22.55 17.05 2.35
N VAL A 100 22.35 17.49 3.59
CA VAL A 100 22.23 18.90 3.91
C VAL A 100 23.60 19.50 3.59
N ASN A 101 23.73 20.12 2.41
CA ASN A 101 24.90 20.88 2.08
C ASN A 101 25.05 21.96 3.15
N LYS A 102 26.27 22.15 3.66
CA LYS A 102 26.61 23.16 4.66
C LYS A 102 26.22 24.61 4.25
N SER A 103 25.73 24.83 3.04
CA SER A 103 25.22 26.09 2.51
C SER A 103 23.70 26.29 2.63
N GLY A 104 22.98 25.40 3.30
CA GLY A 104 21.54 25.59 3.61
C GLY A 104 20.57 25.65 2.40
N ARG A 105 21.05 25.49 1.18
CA ARG A 105 20.18 25.43 0.00
C ARG A 105 19.87 23.97 -0.36
N PRO A 106 18.59 23.57 -0.40
CA PRO A 106 18.21 22.25 -0.88
C PRO A 106 18.64 22.14 -2.35
N LYS A 107 19.57 21.23 -2.63
CA LYS A 107 20.00 20.96 -3.99
C LYS A 107 18.83 20.37 -4.77
N ARG A 108 18.37 21.11 -5.77
CA ARG A 108 17.23 20.80 -6.66
C ARG A 108 17.55 19.63 -7.62
N GLU A 109 18.35 18.67 -7.17
CA GLU A 109 18.72 17.46 -7.93
C GLU A 109 17.61 16.40 -7.93
N SER A 110 16.45 16.71 -7.40
CA SER A 110 15.60 15.62 -6.94
C SER A 110 14.38 15.31 -7.80
N ALA A 111 13.89 16.20 -8.63
CA ALA A 111 12.69 15.89 -9.42
C ALA A 111 13.03 14.99 -10.62
N ALA A 112 14.14 15.23 -11.30
CA ALA A 112 14.56 14.41 -12.44
C ALA A 112 15.12 13.05 -12.00
N SER A 113 15.90 13.01 -10.90
CA SER A 113 16.39 11.74 -10.33
C SER A 113 15.29 10.90 -9.70
N GLN A 114 14.26 11.53 -9.11
CA GLN A 114 13.10 10.81 -8.60
C GLN A 114 12.21 10.26 -9.72
N ALA A 115 12.07 10.98 -10.82
CA ALA A 115 11.37 10.50 -12.01
C ALA A 115 12.10 9.31 -12.68
N GLN A 116 13.44 9.33 -12.66
CA GLN A 116 14.26 8.26 -13.21
C GLN A 116 14.37 7.03 -12.30
N ALA A 117 14.24 7.20 -10.98
CA ALA A 117 14.11 6.12 -10.00
C ALA A 117 12.70 5.52 -9.95
N SER A 118 11.73 6.15 -10.57
CA SER A 118 10.36 5.62 -10.74
C SER A 118 10.44 4.52 -11.80
N GLY A 119 10.39 3.28 -11.36
CA GLY A 119 10.32 2.13 -12.23
C GLY A 119 9.28 2.27 -13.30
N SER A 120 8.97 1.90 -14.30
CA SER A 120 7.98 2.06 -15.38
C SER A 120 7.22 3.40 -15.34
N PRO A 121 7.15 4.16 -16.44
CA PRO A 121 6.37 5.40 -16.55
C PRO A 121 4.85 5.18 -16.32
N TRP A 122 4.38 3.93 -16.43
CA TRP A 122 2.99 3.52 -16.21
C TRP A 122 2.61 3.32 -14.74
N ALA A 123 3.60 3.24 -13.83
CA ALA A 123 3.34 3.01 -12.40
C ALA A 123 2.37 4.04 -11.78
N PRO A 124 2.55 5.36 -11.94
CA PRO A 124 1.62 6.34 -11.36
C PRO A 124 0.20 6.20 -11.94
N GLY A 125 0.06 5.88 -13.23
CA GLY A 125 -1.23 5.63 -13.86
C GLY A 125 -1.95 4.42 -13.26
N ALA A 126 -1.24 3.32 -13.04
CA ALA A 126 -1.81 2.12 -12.42
C ALA A 126 -2.30 2.38 -11.00
N TYR A 127 -1.60 3.23 -10.21
CA TYR A 127 -2.07 3.64 -8.88
C TYR A 127 -3.35 4.45 -8.94
N MET A 128 -3.45 5.39 -9.88
CA MET A 128 -4.66 6.20 -10.07
C MET A 128 -5.86 5.34 -10.47
N VAL A 129 -5.66 4.38 -11.36
CA VAL A 129 -6.70 3.41 -11.75
C VAL A 129 -7.12 2.56 -10.55
N GLY A 130 -6.19 2.02 -9.77
CA GLY A 130 -6.50 1.26 -8.55
C GLY A 130 -7.31 2.07 -7.53
N LEU A 131 -6.92 3.32 -7.31
CA LEU A 131 -7.65 4.25 -6.44
C LEU A 131 -9.07 4.51 -6.97
N ALA A 132 -9.21 4.77 -8.26
CA ALA A 132 -10.51 4.99 -8.89
C ALA A 132 -11.44 3.78 -8.75
N ILE A 133 -10.91 2.56 -8.91
CA ILE A 133 -11.68 1.32 -8.71
C ILE A 133 -12.16 1.18 -7.27
N LEU A 134 -11.31 1.47 -6.26
CA LEU A 134 -11.70 1.42 -4.86
C LEU A 134 -12.82 2.43 -4.54
N LEU A 135 -12.69 3.66 -5.03
CA LEU A 135 -13.68 4.71 -4.81
C LEU A 135 -15.00 4.39 -5.55
N ALA A 136 -14.92 3.93 -6.80
CA ALA A 136 -16.10 3.54 -7.56
C ALA A 136 -16.84 2.36 -6.90
N GLY A 137 -16.13 1.35 -6.42
CA GLY A 137 -16.71 0.23 -5.69
C GLY A 137 -17.42 0.68 -4.41
N SER A 138 -16.80 1.57 -3.63
CA SER A 138 -17.42 2.16 -2.44
C SER A 138 -18.67 2.94 -2.79
N MET A 139 -18.61 3.79 -3.81
CA MET A 139 -19.73 4.63 -4.24
C MET A 139 -20.91 3.79 -4.74
N LEU A 140 -20.64 2.78 -5.57
CA LEU A 140 -21.67 1.85 -6.04
C LEU A 140 -22.36 1.14 -4.88
N SER A 141 -21.61 0.65 -3.89
CA SER A 141 -22.18 -0.04 -2.73
C SER A 141 -23.08 0.88 -1.89
N VAL A 142 -22.74 2.16 -1.77
CA VAL A 142 -23.59 3.16 -1.11
C VAL A 142 -24.86 3.44 -1.93
N LEU A 143 -24.74 3.57 -3.25
CA LEU A 143 -25.89 3.83 -4.14
C LEU A 143 -26.89 2.67 -4.14
N TYR A 144 -26.43 1.44 -4.04
CA TYR A 144 -27.30 0.27 -3.89
C TYR A 144 -27.94 0.16 -2.50
N GLY A 145 -27.50 0.98 -1.53
CA GLY A 145 -28.11 1.10 -0.21
C GLY A 145 -28.02 -0.13 0.70
N ALA A 146 -27.29 -1.17 0.31
CA ALA A 146 -27.20 -2.39 1.10
C ALA A 146 -26.13 -2.30 2.22
N VAL A 147 -25.09 -1.48 2.04
CA VAL A 147 -24.00 -1.31 3.01
C VAL A 147 -23.98 0.11 3.54
N HIS A 148 -23.85 0.25 4.86
CA HIS A 148 -23.72 1.57 5.48
C HIS A 148 -22.56 2.37 4.89
N PRO A 149 -22.69 3.67 4.61
CA PRO A 149 -21.66 4.47 3.93
C PRO A 149 -20.29 4.42 4.59
N ILE A 150 -20.22 4.41 5.92
CA ILE A 150 -18.97 4.27 6.66
C ILE A 150 -18.30 2.92 6.34
N ALA A 151 -19.04 1.81 6.41
CA ALA A 151 -18.50 0.50 6.10
C ALA A 151 -18.08 0.39 4.63
N ALA A 152 -18.89 0.88 3.70
CA ALA A 152 -18.58 0.89 2.26
C ALA A 152 -17.31 1.70 1.94
N CYS A 153 -17.04 2.77 2.68
CA CYS A 153 -15.83 3.56 2.51
C CYS A 153 -14.60 2.85 3.06
N PHE A 154 -14.67 2.24 4.26
CA PHE A 154 -13.50 1.71 4.95
C PHE A 154 -13.13 0.27 4.56
N LEU A 155 -14.10 -0.59 4.20
CA LEU A 155 -13.84 -2.01 3.91
C LEU A 155 -12.86 -2.25 2.75
N PRO A 156 -12.93 -1.56 1.61
CA PRO A 156 -11.96 -1.76 0.54
C PRO A 156 -10.54 -1.40 0.97
N TRP A 157 -10.38 -0.35 1.77
CA TRP A 157 -9.09 0.05 2.31
C TRP A 157 -8.57 -0.95 3.34
N ALA A 158 -9.44 -1.49 4.19
CA ALA A 158 -9.08 -2.55 5.10
C ALA A 158 -8.50 -3.76 4.33
N GLY A 159 -9.22 -4.26 3.32
CA GLY A 159 -8.74 -5.34 2.47
C GLY A 159 -7.40 -5.03 1.81
N PHE A 160 -7.26 -3.85 1.27
CA PHE A 160 -6.05 -3.38 0.59
C PHE A 160 -4.82 -3.36 1.53
N PHE A 161 -4.93 -2.76 2.71
CA PHE A 161 -3.81 -2.66 3.65
C PHE A 161 -3.49 -4.01 4.29
N TRP A 162 -4.50 -4.82 4.63
CA TRP A 162 -4.27 -6.16 5.17
C TRP A 162 -3.59 -7.08 4.17
N ALA A 163 -3.97 -7.06 2.91
CA ALA A 163 -3.28 -7.82 1.87
C ALA A 163 -1.82 -7.39 1.76
N LYS A 164 -1.52 -6.08 1.78
CA LYS A 164 -0.13 -5.60 1.81
C LYS A 164 0.66 -6.15 2.97
N LEU A 165 0.12 -6.09 4.19
CA LEU A 165 0.79 -6.60 5.39
C LEU A 165 1.07 -8.10 5.28
N PHE A 166 0.05 -8.87 4.89
CA PHE A 166 0.15 -10.33 4.79
C PHE A 166 1.23 -10.76 3.78
N PHE A 167 1.20 -10.19 2.59
CA PHE A 167 2.14 -10.57 1.52
C PHE A 167 3.57 -10.06 1.76
N TRP A 168 3.75 -8.94 2.46
CA TRP A 168 5.08 -8.47 2.83
C TRP A 168 5.68 -9.23 4.01
N LYS A 169 4.89 -9.79 4.91
CA LYS A 169 5.39 -10.55 6.06
C LYS A 169 6.30 -11.70 5.60
N SER A 170 5.94 -12.42 4.55
CA SER A 170 6.74 -13.55 4.03
C SER A 170 8.12 -13.13 3.49
N VAL A 171 8.29 -11.87 3.08
CA VAL A 171 9.57 -11.34 2.57
C VAL A 171 10.50 -10.89 3.70
N LEU A 172 9.92 -10.55 4.85
CA LEU A 172 10.67 -10.02 5.99
C LEU A 172 11.11 -11.10 6.99
N THR A 173 10.53 -12.30 6.88
CA THR A 173 10.84 -13.45 7.76
C THR A 173 11.89 -14.39 7.17
N ASN A 174 12.25 -14.22 5.91
CA ASN A 174 13.36 -14.88 5.24
C ASN A 174 14.56 -13.91 5.15
#